data_f1fd8555ee4904c1d6018d29c33f9e21
#
_entry.id   f1fd8555ee4904c1d6018d29c33f9e21
#
_cell.length_a   1.000
_cell.length_b   1.000
_cell.length_c   1.000
_cell.angle_alpha   90.00
_cell.angle_beta   90.00
_cell.angle_gamma   90.00
#
_symmetry.space_group_name_H-M   'P 1'
#
loop_
_entity.id
_entity.type
_entity.pdbx_description
1 polymer ?
#
loop_
_entity_poly.entity_id
_entity_poly.type
_entity_poly.pdbx_seq_one_letter_code
_entity_poly.pdbx_strand_id
1 'polypeptide(L)'
;MQVSAPRKTKIVATLGPATDSAEMISKLIDAGVNVFRLNMSHAPHAWVRRVVADIRAEASRHRHFIGILMDTQGPAIRTGELPVPLDLQPGQKFTLTVRGEKSEEERSVDVNYEDFINDINVGDVVLIDNGAIEMKVLAKSGNKVECEVLTEGKLGSRRHINLPGVKVSLPALTAKDLQDVQLGLELGVDLMALSFVREAADLQQLRNLFPKDKPHPFVIAKIEDQQAIANLEEIIRAADGIMVARGDLGIEIPYEELPIVQRRIVKSCLRIGKPVIVATHMLESMIEAPMPTRAEVTDVANAVYEQADAIMLSGETTVGKNPLKCIEVFDRIAKRIERSGGAHFYDQSDLITPRQKLVKSAVVMANELRAAAILVITRSGNMARYTSWLRPKYSRVIALCSRAEAANGVTLSWGVTPFVVPFDLINPENTIEESLKMLVEEGAIHKGAMVVVIGAILVGDDQIVDAVQMRVV
;
A
#
# COMPACT_ATOMS: atom_id res chain seq x y z
N MET A 1 -15.61 -7.37 -31.10
CA MET A 1 -14.40 -7.38 -30.24
C MET A 1 -14.83 -7.83 -28.86
N GLN A 2 -14.27 -8.94 -28.34
CA GLN A 2 -14.53 -9.30 -26.94
C GLN A 2 -13.94 -8.19 -26.06
N VAL A 3 -14.77 -7.46 -25.35
CA VAL A 3 -14.31 -6.49 -24.35
C VAL A 3 -13.50 -7.27 -23.33
N SER A 4 -12.19 -7.02 -23.30
CA SER A 4 -11.27 -7.66 -22.34
C SER A 4 -11.81 -7.41 -20.93
N ALA A 5 -11.93 -8.46 -20.12
CA ALA A 5 -12.34 -8.31 -18.72
C ALA A 5 -11.44 -7.28 -18.02
N PRO A 6 -12.00 -6.36 -17.23
CA PRO A 6 -11.20 -5.35 -16.53
C PRO A 6 -10.24 -6.03 -15.56
N ARG A 7 -9.05 -5.44 -15.39
CA ARG A 7 -8.05 -5.87 -14.40
C ARG A 7 -8.64 -5.82 -12.98
N LYS A 8 -8.34 -6.82 -12.18
CA LYS A 8 -8.77 -6.92 -10.78
C LYS A 8 -7.71 -6.39 -9.80
N THR A 9 -6.43 -6.73 -10.00
CA THR A 9 -5.29 -6.19 -9.24
C THR A 9 -5.20 -4.68 -9.44
N LYS A 10 -5.08 -3.91 -8.36
CA LYS A 10 -5.02 -2.44 -8.43
C LYS A 10 -3.61 -1.95 -8.74
N ILE A 11 -3.52 -0.76 -9.33
CA ILE A 11 -2.25 -0.08 -9.57
C ILE A 11 -2.17 1.15 -8.67
N VAL A 12 -1.09 1.20 -7.88
CA VAL A 12 -0.68 2.38 -7.12
C VAL A 12 0.48 3.03 -7.85
N ALA A 13 0.37 4.31 -8.18
CA ALA A 13 1.43 5.09 -8.81
C ALA A 13 1.90 6.22 -7.89
N THR A 14 3.21 6.30 -7.65
CA THR A 14 3.77 7.40 -6.86
C THR A 14 3.97 8.63 -7.75
N LEU A 15 3.43 9.77 -7.34
CA LEU A 15 3.64 11.03 -8.04
C LEU A 15 4.97 11.67 -7.67
N GLY A 16 5.53 12.36 -8.63
CA GLY A 16 6.78 13.12 -8.49
C GLY A 16 7.02 14.00 -9.70
N PRO A 17 8.24 14.56 -9.88
CA PRO A 17 8.54 15.55 -10.91
C PRO A 17 8.15 15.15 -12.35
N ALA A 18 8.17 13.84 -12.66
CA ALA A 18 7.79 13.36 -13.99
C ALA A 18 6.26 13.27 -14.20
N THR A 19 5.44 13.33 -13.13
CA THR A 19 4.02 12.97 -13.20
C THR A 19 3.08 13.91 -12.44
N ASP A 20 3.57 15.02 -11.90
CA ASP A 20 2.79 15.91 -11.02
C ASP A 20 2.00 17.01 -11.74
N SER A 21 1.95 17.01 -13.08
CA SER A 21 1.09 17.91 -13.83
C SER A 21 -0.33 17.35 -13.97
N ALA A 22 -1.35 18.23 -13.98
CA ALA A 22 -2.74 17.83 -14.16
C ALA A 22 -2.96 17.01 -15.45
N GLU A 23 -2.27 17.38 -16.55
CA GLU A 23 -2.31 16.63 -17.80
C GLU A 23 -1.78 15.19 -17.66
N MET A 24 -0.67 15.01 -16.95
CA MET A 24 -0.09 13.69 -16.75
C MET A 24 -0.94 12.86 -15.78
N ILE A 25 -1.47 13.46 -14.71
CA ILE A 25 -2.44 12.83 -13.80
C ILE A 25 -3.64 12.30 -14.58
N SER A 26 -4.20 13.13 -15.48
CA SER A 26 -5.29 12.73 -16.38
C SER A 26 -4.93 11.49 -17.20
N LYS A 27 -3.76 11.49 -17.87
CA LYS A 27 -3.28 10.36 -18.67
C LYS A 27 -3.05 9.10 -17.85
N LEU A 28 -2.56 9.23 -16.61
CA LEU A 28 -2.36 8.10 -15.71
C LEU A 28 -3.68 7.49 -15.24
N ILE A 29 -4.72 8.31 -15.01
CA ILE A 29 -6.08 7.84 -14.71
C ILE A 29 -6.62 7.03 -15.90
N ASP A 30 -6.51 7.56 -17.11
CA ASP A 30 -6.95 6.85 -18.34
C ASP A 30 -6.17 5.55 -18.55
N ALA A 31 -4.88 5.53 -18.22
CA ALA A 31 -4.06 4.32 -18.29
C ALA A 31 -4.42 3.26 -17.22
N GLY A 32 -5.26 3.61 -16.23
CA GLY A 32 -5.83 2.68 -15.28
C GLY A 32 -5.20 2.69 -13.88
N VAL A 33 -4.59 3.80 -13.46
CA VAL A 33 -4.18 4.00 -12.06
C VAL A 33 -5.41 4.05 -11.17
N ASN A 34 -5.34 3.40 -10.02
CA ASN A 34 -6.43 3.33 -9.04
C ASN A 34 -6.15 4.19 -7.79
N VAL A 35 -4.88 4.33 -7.43
CA VAL A 35 -4.45 5.07 -6.25
C VAL A 35 -3.18 5.85 -6.59
N PHE A 36 -3.14 7.13 -6.26
CA PHE A 36 -1.90 7.91 -6.28
C PHE A 36 -1.28 7.96 -4.90
N ARG A 37 0.03 7.62 -4.83
CA ARG A 37 0.82 7.71 -3.61
C ARG A 37 1.60 9.03 -3.59
N LEU A 38 1.55 9.70 -2.44
CA LEU A 38 2.33 10.90 -2.12
C LEU A 38 3.39 10.50 -1.08
N ASN A 39 4.67 10.48 -1.48
CA ASN A 39 5.78 10.13 -0.59
C ASN A 39 6.20 11.35 0.23
N MET A 40 5.82 11.40 1.50
CA MET A 40 6.08 12.54 2.37
C MET A 40 7.54 12.73 2.73
N SER A 41 8.42 11.75 2.48
CA SER A 41 9.87 11.94 2.67
C SER A 41 10.43 13.07 1.82
N HIS A 42 9.80 13.38 0.68
CA HIS A 42 10.30 14.34 -0.31
C HIS A 42 9.28 15.40 -0.72
N ALA A 43 8.02 15.28 -0.29
CA ALA A 43 6.91 16.13 -0.72
C ALA A 43 6.74 17.37 0.16
N PRO A 44 7.01 18.60 -0.34
CA PRO A 44 6.67 19.82 0.39
C PRO A 44 5.15 19.99 0.53
N HIS A 45 4.65 20.50 1.66
CA HIS A 45 3.22 20.66 1.92
C HIS A 45 2.48 21.48 0.84
N ALA A 46 3.12 22.53 0.31
CA ALA A 46 2.52 23.32 -0.78
C ALA A 46 2.29 22.49 -2.05
N TRP A 47 3.25 21.62 -2.39
CA TRP A 47 3.12 20.68 -3.52
C TRP A 47 2.00 19.67 -3.28
N VAL A 48 1.92 19.11 -2.07
CA VAL A 48 0.88 18.16 -1.68
C VAL A 48 -0.52 18.76 -1.86
N ARG A 49 -0.73 20.01 -1.37
CA ARG A 49 -2.01 20.72 -1.53
C ARG A 49 -2.42 20.87 -2.99
N ARG A 50 -1.50 21.29 -3.84
CA ARG A 50 -1.74 21.44 -5.28
C ARG A 50 -2.10 20.10 -5.93
N VAL A 51 -1.26 19.09 -5.74
CA VAL A 51 -1.41 17.78 -6.40
C VAL A 51 -2.70 17.06 -5.95
N VAL A 52 -3.06 17.15 -4.67
CA VAL A 52 -4.34 16.59 -4.18
C VAL A 52 -5.53 17.24 -4.88
N ALA A 53 -5.51 18.57 -5.04
CA ALA A 53 -6.56 19.29 -5.76
C ALA A 53 -6.62 18.86 -7.24
N ASP A 54 -5.46 18.74 -7.91
CA ASP A 54 -5.38 18.28 -9.30
C ASP A 54 -5.92 16.85 -9.46
N ILE A 55 -5.54 15.91 -8.57
CA ILE A 55 -6.07 14.54 -8.58
C ILE A 55 -7.61 14.53 -8.47
N ARG A 56 -8.17 15.27 -7.52
CA ARG A 56 -9.62 15.32 -7.31
C ARG A 56 -10.34 15.92 -8.51
N ALA A 57 -9.78 16.97 -9.11
CA ALA A 57 -10.35 17.62 -10.31
C ALA A 57 -10.35 16.65 -11.53
N GLU A 58 -9.20 16.00 -11.78
CA GLU A 58 -9.09 15.06 -12.90
C GLU A 58 -9.94 13.81 -12.69
N ALA A 59 -9.95 13.24 -11.48
CA ALA A 59 -10.82 12.11 -11.14
C ALA A 59 -12.30 12.42 -11.40
N SER A 60 -12.76 13.62 -11.01
CA SER A 60 -14.12 14.10 -11.27
C SER A 60 -14.41 14.25 -12.77
N ARG A 61 -13.46 14.80 -13.55
CA ARG A 61 -13.59 14.96 -15.00
C ARG A 61 -13.76 13.61 -15.70
N HIS A 62 -13.00 12.60 -15.30
CA HIS A 62 -13.07 11.24 -15.84
C HIS A 62 -14.21 10.39 -15.26
N ARG A 63 -14.94 10.91 -14.27
CA ARG A 63 -15.97 10.16 -13.51
C ARG A 63 -15.40 8.89 -12.88
N HIS A 64 -14.13 8.91 -12.46
CA HIS A 64 -13.47 7.82 -11.77
C HIS A 64 -13.26 8.14 -10.28
N PHE A 65 -13.34 7.12 -9.45
CA PHE A 65 -12.92 7.20 -8.06
C PHE A 65 -11.46 6.81 -7.97
N ILE A 66 -10.65 7.73 -7.48
CA ILE A 66 -9.19 7.58 -7.35
C ILE A 66 -8.83 7.78 -5.89
N GLY A 67 -8.15 6.79 -5.30
CA GLY A 67 -7.64 6.90 -3.93
C GLY A 67 -6.40 7.77 -3.87
N ILE A 68 -6.25 8.51 -2.78
CA ILE A 68 -5.02 9.25 -2.46
C ILE A 68 -4.41 8.62 -1.23
N LEU A 69 -3.20 8.07 -1.39
CA LEU A 69 -2.39 7.46 -0.34
C LEU A 69 -1.28 8.43 0.08
N MET A 70 -1.35 8.93 1.30
CA MET A 70 -0.25 9.64 1.93
C MET A 70 0.65 8.64 2.67
N ASP A 71 1.94 8.61 2.33
CA ASP A 71 2.93 7.69 2.88
C ASP A 71 3.93 8.48 3.74
N THR A 72 3.91 8.26 5.07
CA THR A 72 4.73 8.99 6.03
C THR A 72 6.22 8.69 5.83
N GLN A 73 7.07 9.61 6.29
CA GLN A 73 8.51 9.40 6.24
C GLN A 73 8.97 8.34 7.24
N GLY A 74 8.43 8.38 8.45
CA GLY A 74 8.86 7.55 9.56
C GLY A 74 10.22 7.92 10.16
N PRO A 75 10.62 7.27 11.24
CA PRO A 75 11.86 7.52 11.94
C PRO A 75 13.04 6.85 11.21
N ALA A 76 13.78 7.61 10.42
CA ALA A 76 14.96 7.11 9.71
C ALA A 76 16.24 7.44 10.49
N ILE A 77 17.07 6.43 10.75
CA ILE A 77 18.43 6.62 11.24
C ILE A 77 19.32 7.06 10.07
N ARG A 78 20.10 8.12 10.24
CA ARG A 78 20.95 8.65 9.18
C ARG A 78 22.29 9.14 9.74
N THR A 79 23.33 9.03 8.90
CA THR A 79 24.58 9.73 9.14
C THR A 79 24.39 11.24 9.04
N GLY A 80 25.25 11.99 9.70
CA GLY A 80 25.34 13.44 9.60
C GLY A 80 25.99 13.93 8.32
N GLU A 81 26.43 15.20 8.36
CA GLU A 81 27.11 15.86 7.25
C GLU A 81 28.60 15.52 7.24
N LEU A 82 29.12 15.26 6.07
CA LEU A 82 30.55 15.09 5.81
C LEU A 82 31.00 16.22 4.88
N PRO A 83 32.11 16.94 5.19
CA PRO A 83 32.63 18.00 4.33
C PRO A 83 33.07 17.43 2.96
N VAL A 84 33.57 16.21 2.94
CA VAL A 84 33.96 15.47 1.73
C VAL A 84 33.54 14.01 1.91
N PRO A 85 33.04 13.34 0.85
CA PRO A 85 32.76 11.91 0.92
C PRO A 85 34.02 11.10 1.28
N LEU A 86 33.87 10.09 2.14
CA LEU A 86 34.96 9.24 2.62
C LEU A 86 35.01 7.94 1.81
N ASP A 87 36.16 7.62 1.25
CA ASP A 87 36.43 6.33 0.63
C ASP A 87 36.79 5.32 1.72
N LEU A 88 35.99 4.28 1.86
CA LEU A 88 36.12 3.25 2.87
C LEU A 88 36.60 1.96 2.25
N GLN A 89 37.53 1.27 2.95
CA GLN A 89 38.08 -0.01 2.52
C GLN A 89 37.91 -1.07 3.60
N PRO A 90 37.70 -2.34 3.25
CA PRO A 90 37.59 -3.45 4.20
C PRO A 90 38.77 -3.51 5.17
N GLY A 91 38.48 -3.82 6.44
CA GLY A 91 39.44 -3.85 7.53
C GLY A 91 39.79 -2.52 8.16
N GLN A 92 39.31 -1.40 7.62
CA GLN A 92 39.50 -0.10 8.23
C GLN A 92 38.60 0.09 9.44
N LYS A 93 39.12 0.80 10.45
CA LYS A 93 38.31 1.26 11.58
C LYS A 93 37.55 2.53 11.23
N PHE A 94 36.31 2.60 11.65
CA PHE A 94 35.41 3.72 11.47
C PHE A 94 34.63 4.01 12.75
N THR A 95 34.46 5.26 13.12
CA THR A 95 33.78 5.66 14.35
C THR A 95 32.43 6.30 14.03
N LEU A 96 31.37 5.76 14.60
CA LEU A 96 30.05 6.36 14.63
C LEU A 96 29.84 7.05 15.98
N THR A 97 29.37 8.31 15.98
CA THR A 97 29.09 9.08 17.21
C THR A 97 27.62 9.49 17.24
N VAL A 98 27.06 9.71 18.42
CA VAL A 98 25.73 10.30 18.56
C VAL A 98 25.78 11.78 18.15
N ARG A 99 24.73 12.29 17.53
CA ARG A 99 24.63 13.69 17.06
C ARG A 99 24.89 14.69 18.19
N GLY A 100 25.68 15.71 17.88
CA GLY A 100 26.10 16.71 18.85
C GLY A 100 27.45 16.43 19.48
N GLU A 101 27.95 15.22 19.40
CA GLU A 101 29.30 14.83 19.79
C GLU A 101 30.24 14.95 18.59
N LYS A 102 31.37 15.64 18.79
CA LYS A 102 32.43 15.69 17.79
C LYS A 102 33.38 14.52 18.01
N SER A 103 33.62 13.77 16.96
CA SER A 103 34.67 12.76 16.96
C SER A 103 36.01 13.44 16.61
N GLU A 104 37.09 13.07 17.32
CA GLU A 104 38.45 13.49 17.00
C GLU A 104 39.10 12.51 15.98
N GLU A 105 38.44 11.38 15.71
CA GLU A 105 38.90 10.38 14.75
C GLU A 105 38.75 10.92 13.33
N GLU A 106 39.80 10.77 12.52
CA GLU A 106 39.85 11.18 11.13
C GLU A 106 38.74 10.53 10.27
N ARG A 107 38.34 9.31 10.63
CA ARG A 107 37.29 8.54 9.95
C ARG A 107 36.10 8.34 10.87
N SER A 108 35.22 9.32 10.87
CA SER A 108 34.03 9.30 11.71
C SER A 108 32.88 10.09 11.11
N VAL A 109 31.66 9.77 11.55
CA VAL A 109 30.44 10.54 11.26
C VAL A 109 29.47 10.43 12.43
N ASP A 110 28.70 11.50 12.67
CA ASP A 110 27.63 11.45 13.66
C ASP A 110 26.38 10.77 13.11
N VAL A 111 25.56 10.26 14.02
CA VAL A 111 24.29 9.58 13.77
C VAL A 111 23.16 10.34 14.45
N ASN A 112 22.04 10.54 13.79
CA ASN A 112 20.89 11.33 14.28
C ASN A 112 20.02 10.57 15.33
N TYR A 113 20.47 9.46 15.86
CA TYR A 113 19.74 8.61 16.80
C TYR A 113 20.41 8.64 18.17
N GLU A 114 19.73 9.23 19.19
CA GLU A 114 20.30 9.43 20.53
C GLU A 114 20.55 8.12 21.27
N ASP A 115 19.64 7.15 21.18
CA ASP A 115 19.76 5.83 21.82
C ASP A 115 20.62 4.84 21.04
N PHE A 116 21.32 5.28 19.98
CA PHE A 116 22.14 4.42 19.14
C PHE A 116 23.13 3.56 19.96
N ILE A 117 23.80 4.19 20.94
CA ILE A 117 24.77 3.49 21.80
C ILE A 117 24.10 2.45 22.71
N ASN A 118 22.88 2.73 23.15
CA ASN A 118 22.15 1.86 24.07
C ASN A 118 21.62 0.61 23.36
N ASP A 119 21.12 0.79 22.15
CA ASP A 119 20.42 -0.26 21.41
C ASP A 119 21.38 -1.19 20.66
N ILE A 120 22.53 -0.69 20.17
CA ILE A 120 23.50 -1.50 19.42
C ILE A 120 24.45 -2.26 20.35
N ASN A 121 24.89 -3.44 19.94
CA ASN A 121 25.80 -4.30 20.70
C ASN A 121 27.07 -4.62 19.90
N VAL A 122 28.13 -5.00 20.62
CA VAL A 122 29.37 -5.52 20.00
C VAL A 122 29.02 -6.78 19.20
N GLY A 123 29.45 -6.81 17.96
CA GLY A 123 29.16 -7.88 17.00
C GLY A 123 27.99 -7.61 16.07
N ASP A 124 27.13 -6.61 16.36
CA ASP A 124 26.04 -6.21 15.47
C ASP A 124 26.59 -5.65 14.15
N VAL A 125 25.75 -5.73 13.12
CA VAL A 125 26.04 -5.21 11.78
C VAL A 125 25.35 -3.87 11.60
N VAL A 126 26.08 -2.91 11.05
CA VAL A 126 25.56 -1.59 10.63
C VAL A 126 25.63 -1.52 9.11
N LEU A 127 24.47 -1.35 8.47
CA LEU A 127 24.36 -1.17 7.03
C LEU A 127 24.15 0.31 6.73
N ILE A 128 24.93 0.87 5.82
CA ILE A 128 24.85 2.28 5.43
C ILE A 128 24.60 2.38 3.92
N ASP A 129 23.84 3.40 3.51
CA ASP A 129 23.52 3.69 2.11
C ASP A 129 22.82 2.51 1.42
N ASN A 130 21.70 2.08 1.97
CA ASN A 130 20.90 0.94 1.50
C ASN A 130 21.70 -0.39 1.42
N GLY A 131 22.62 -0.60 2.38
CA GLY A 131 23.43 -1.82 2.46
C GLY A 131 24.68 -1.82 1.55
N ALA A 132 24.96 -0.72 0.86
CA ALA A 132 26.17 -0.61 0.03
C ALA A 132 27.46 -0.66 0.87
N ILE A 133 27.39 -0.17 2.10
CA ILE A 133 28.51 -0.19 3.07
C ILE A 133 28.06 -1.01 4.27
N GLU A 134 28.82 -2.06 4.57
CA GLU A 134 28.62 -2.92 5.73
C GLU A 134 29.74 -2.74 6.73
N MET A 135 29.38 -2.57 8.00
CA MET A 135 30.31 -2.44 9.11
C MET A 135 29.92 -3.37 10.26
N LYS A 136 30.92 -3.84 11.00
CA LYS A 136 30.72 -4.66 12.22
C LYS A 136 31.14 -3.87 13.46
N VAL A 137 30.31 -3.85 14.47
CA VAL A 137 30.61 -3.20 15.74
C VAL A 137 31.70 -3.97 16.49
N LEU A 138 32.81 -3.29 16.79
CA LEU A 138 33.94 -3.84 17.53
C LEU A 138 33.92 -3.48 19.02
N ALA A 139 33.59 -2.21 19.32
CA ALA A 139 33.60 -1.69 20.68
C ALA A 139 32.66 -0.52 20.86
N LYS A 140 32.25 -0.26 22.10
CA LYS A 140 31.44 0.92 22.49
C LYS A 140 32.18 1.62 23.65
N SER A 141 32.29 2.95 23.56
CA SER A 141 32.91 3.75 24.61
C SER A 141 32.32 5.16 24.67
N GLY A 142 31.67 5.51 25.76
CA GLY A 142 30.96 6.78 25.89
C GLY A 142 29.90 6.91 24.79
N ASN A 143 29.97 7.95 23.97
CA ASN A 143 29.06 8.22 22.85
C ASN A 143 29.62 7.75 21.50
N LYS A 144 30.60 6.84 21.49
CA LYS A 144 31.28 6.33 20.30
C LYS A 144 31.06 4.84 20.11
N VAL A 145 30.85 4.43 18.87
CA VAL A 145 30.86 3.03 18.42
C VAL A 145 31.98 2.87 17.42
N GLU A 146 32.98 2.05 17.77
CA GLU A 146 34.05 1.67 16.85
C GLU A 146 33.58 0.49 16.01
N CYS A 147 33.66 0.63 14.70
CA CYS A 147 33.28 -0.38 13.73
C CYS A 147 34.47 -0.77 12.85
N GLU A 148 34.43 -1.98 12.32
CA GLU A 148 35.25 -2.46 11.22
C GLU A 148 34.46 -2.38 9.92
N VAL A 149 35.00 -1.75 8.89
CA VAL A 149 34.43 -1.73 7.56
C VAL A 149 34.60 -3.10 6.92
N LEU A 150 33.49 -3.71 6.45
CA LEU A 150 33.50 -5.04 5.83
C LEU A 150 33.46 -4.97 4.29
N THR A 151 32.83 -3.95 3.72
CA THR A 151 32.71 -3.76 2.27
C THR A 151 33.32 -2.41 1.86
N GLU A 152 33.94 -2.37 0.69
CA GLU A 152 34.41 -1.10 0.11
C GLU A 152 33.23 -0.22 -0.29
N GLY A 153 33.36 1.11 -0.15
CA GLY A 153 32.31 2.04 -0.56
C GLY A 153 32.67 3.49 -0.32
N LYS A 154 31.88 4.39 -0.93
CA LYS A 154 32.03 5.83 -0.76
C LYS A 154 30.91 6.38 0.11
N LEU A 155 31.23 6.77 1.34
CA LEU A 155 30.28 7.32 2.29
C LEU A 155 30.07 8.83 2.03
N GLY A 156 28.85 9.19 1.63
CA GLY A 156 28.41 10.58 1.52
C GLY A 156 27.65 11.05 2.76
N SER A 157 27.22 12.33 2.75
CA SER A 157 26.41 12.93 3.82
C SER A 157 25.00 12.35 3.88
N ARG A 158 24.39 12.29 5.07
CA ARG A 158 22.97 11.95 5.35
C ARG A 158 22.53 10.61 4.82
N ARG A 159 23.43 9.61 4.82
CA ARG A 159 23.10 8.27 4.35
C ARG A 159 22.25 7.52 5.36
N HIS A 160 21.31 6.73 4.85
CA HIS A 160 20.45 5.88 5.68
C HIS A 160 21.29 4.81 6.39
N ILE A 161 20.95 4.55 7.65
CA ILE A 161 21.54 3.48 8.47
C ILE A 161 20.44 2.48 8.78
N ASN A 162 20.71 1.21 8.51
CA ASN A 162 19.90 0.08 8.92
C ASN A 162 20.68 -0.74 9.96
N LEU A 163 19.96 -1.27 10.93
CA LEU A 163 20.49 -2.06 12.04
C LEU A 163 19.77 -3.42 12.08
N PRO A 164 20.10 -4.36 11.17
CA PRO A 164 19.40 -5.63 11.08
C PRO A 164 19.40 -6.41 12.39
N GLY A 165 18.22 -6.81 12.86
CA GLY A 165 18.05 -7.56 14.11
C GLY A 165 18.17 -6.76 15.40
N VAL A 166 18.51 -5.47 15.35
CA VAL A 166 18.59 -4.58 16.52
C VAL A 166 17.19 -4.01 16.80
N LYS A 167 16.74 -4.13 18.04
CA LYS A 167 15.51 -3.48 18.50
C LYS A 167 15.79 -2.01 18.78
N VAL A 168 15.32 -1.14 17.89
CA VAL A 168 15.50 0.31 18.02
C VAL A 168 14.38 0.97 18.83
N SER A 169 14.75 1.93 19.68
CA SER A 169 13.84 2.67 20.59
C SER A 169 13.31 3.96 19.95
N LEU A 170 13.11 3.97 18.63
CA LEU A 170 12.59 5.13 17.89
C LEU A 170 11.07 5.29 18.06
N PRO A 171 10.54 6.53 18.14
CA PRO A 171 9.11 6.76 18.16
C PRO A 171 8.47 6.31 16.84
N ALA A 172 7.22 5.84 16.88
CA ALA A 172 6.49 5.44 15.67
C ALA A 172 6.23 6.60 14.70
N LEU A 173 6.09 7.83 15.23
CA LEU A 173 5.83 9.04 14.47
C LEU A 173 6.85 10.13 14.85
N THR A 174 7.49 10.71 13.86
CA THR A 174 8.38 11.86 14.03
C THR A 174 7.58 13.16 14.14
N ALA A 175 8.22 14.26 14.57
CA ALA A 175 7.59 15.58 14.57
C ALA A 175 7.12 16.00 13.16
N LYS A 176 7.85 15.60 12.12
CA LYS A 176 7.44 15.81 10.72
C LYS A 176 6.19 14.98 10.38
N ASP A 177 6.16 13.70 10.76
CA ASP A 177 5.02 12.84 10.47
C ASP A 177 3.73 13.38 11.12
N LEU A 178 3.82 13.94 12.33
CA LEU A 178 2.68 14.59 12.98
C LEU A 178 2.10 15.75 12.15
N GLN A 179 2.98 16.58 11.55
CA GLN A 179 2.56 17.66 10.65
C GLN A 179 1.98 17.12 9.34
N ASP A 180 2.58 16.07 8.77
CA ASP A 180 2.10 15.42 7.56
C ASP A 180 0.73 14.77 7.76
N VAL A 181 0.52 14.09 8.89
CA VAL A 181 -0.77 13.49 9.26
C VAL A 181 -1.85 14.58 9.37
N GLN A 182 -1.54 15.70 10.05
CA GLN A 182 -2.48 16.82 10.15
C GLN A 182 -2.86 17.38 8.76
N LEU A 183 -1.88 17.54 7.87
CA LEU A 183 -2.13 17.94 6.48
C LEU A 183 -3.01 16.93 5.74
N GLY A 184 -2.75 15.63 5.89
CA GLY A 184 -3.54 14.58 5.26
C GLY A 184 -5.00 14.58 5.71
N LEU A 185 -5.23 14.78 7.01
CA LEU A 185 -6.59 14.90 7.57
C LEU A 185 -7.30 16.17 7.07
N GLU A 186 -6.59 17.28 6.95
CA GLU A 186 -7.13 18.53 6.40
C GLU A 186 -7.56 18.36 4.93
N LEU A 187 -6.73 17.70 4.12
CA LEU A 187 -6.97 17.50 2.70
C LEU A 187 -7.94 16.34 2.40
N GLY A 188 -8.34 15.56 3.40
CA GLY A 188 -9.22 14.42 3.22
C GLY A 188 -8.60 13.33 2.36
N VAL A 189 -7.35 12.93 2.63
CA VAL A 189 -6.75 11.77 1.95
C VAL A 189 -7.48 10.49 2.32
N ASP A 190 -7.54 9.54 1.39
CA ASP A 190 -8.35 8.33 1.57
C ASP A 190 -7.61 7.21 2.31
N LEU A 191 -6.27 7.17 2.16
CA LEU A 191 -5.40 6.15 2.73
C LEU A 191 -4.16 6.82 3.33
N MET A 192 -3.66 6.25 4.43
CA MET A 192 -2.45 6.73 5.10
C MET A 192 -1.55 5.54 5.45
N ALA A 193 -0.34 5.52 4.90
CA ALA A 193 0.63 4.49 5.20
C ALA A 193 1.59 4.97 6.29
N LEU A 194 1.77 4.15 7.32
CA LEU A 194 2.72 4.38 8.40
C LEU A 194 3.99 3.59 8.13
N SER A 195 5.12 4.29 8.00
CA SER A 195 6.44 3.70 7.80
C SER A 195 7.00 3.13 9.09
N PHE A 196 7.82 2.10 8.98
CA PHE A 196 8.53 1.44 10.06
C PHE A 196 7.63 1.00 11.22
N VAL A 197 6.47 0.40 10.89
CA VAL A 197 5.59 -0.20 11.90
C VAL A 197 6.24 -1.45 12.46
N ARG A 198 6.45 -1.50 13.77
CA ARG A 198 7.09 -2.61 14.48
C ARG A 198 6.11 -3.42 15.33
N GLU A 199 5.02 -2.80 15.77
CA GLU A 199 4.00 -3.42 16.61
C GLU A 199 2.62 -2.75 16.43
N ALA A 200 1.56 -3.41 16.93
CA ALA A 200 0.19 -2.89 16.81
C ALA A 200 -0.01 -1.53 17.52
N ALA A 201 0.76 -1.25 18.57
CA ALA A 201 0.69 0.00 19.30
C ALA A 201 1.08 1.22 18.45
N ASP A 202 1.98 1.06 17.47
CA ASP A 202 2.38 2.12 16.55
C ASP A 202 1.18 2.62 15.73
N LEU A 203 0.35 1.69 15.25
CA LEU A 203 -0.87 2.03 14.50
C LEU A 203 -1.91 2.73 15.39
N GLN A 204 -1.98 2.34 16.67
CA GLN A 204 -2.86 3.00 17.62
C GLN A 204 -2.42 4.44 17.90
N GLN A 205 -1.12 4.73 17.96
CA GLN A 205 -0.61 6.10 18.09
C GLN A 205 -1.07 6.96 16.91
N LEU A 206 -0.97 6.48 15.67
CA LEU A 206 -1.49 7.19 14.50
C LEU A 206 -3.01 7.41 14.61
N ARG A 207 -3.78 6.39 14.96
CA ARG A 207 -5.25 6.48 15.07
C ARG A 207 -5.71 7.46 16.15
N ASN A 208 -4.93 7.64 17.21
CA ASN A 208 -5.25 8.61 18.27
C ASN A 208 -5.21 10.08 17.79
N LEU A 209 -4.57 10.35 16.64
CA LEU A 209 -4.55 11.68 16.01
C LEU A 209 -5.82 11.95 15.20
N PHE A 210 -6.63 10.93 14.91
CA PHE A 210 -7.81 11.08 14.05
C PHE A 210 -8.99 11.66 14.81
N PRO A 211 -9.76 12.57 14.20
CA PRO A 211 -10.97 13.13 14.80
C PRO A 211 -12.02 12.03 14.96
N LYS A 212 -12.67 11.97 16.15
CA LYS A 212 -13.65 10.92 16.46
C LYS A 212 -14.95 11.02 15.65
N ASP A 213 -15.31 12.24 15.24
CA ASP A 213 -16.61 12.55 14.65
C ASP A 213 -16.57 12.69 13.10
N LYS A 214 -15.45 12.37 12.48
CA LYS A 214 -15.26 12.48 11.03
C LYS A 214 -14.77 11.16 10.44
N PRO A 215 -15.06 10.89 9.15
CA PRO A 215 -14.37 9.82 8.43
C PRO A 215 -12.86 10.02 8.52
N HIS A 216 -12.14 8.94 8.68
CA HIS A 216 -10.67 8.95 8.77
C HIS A 216 -10.06 8.06 7.67
N PRO A 217 -8.80 8.31 7.31
CA PRO A 217 -8.10 7.51 6.31
C PRO A 217 -8.01 6.04 6.70
N PHE A 218 -7.96 5.18 5.68
CA PHE A 218 -7.68 3.76 5.82
C PHE A 218 -6.19 3.58 6.13
N VAL A 219 -5.86 2.99 7.28
CA VAL A 219 -4.50 2.90 7.79
C VAL A 219 -3.79 1.68 7.23
N ILE A 220 -2.67 1.91 6.53
CA ILE A 220 -1.81 0.87 5.96
C ILE A 220 -0.53 0.79 6.79
N ALA A 221 -0.22 -0.41 7.30
CA ALA A 221 1.06 -0.67 7.95
C ALA A 221 2.10 -1.10 6.90
N LYS A 222 3.26 -0.45 6.91
CA LYS A 222 4.40 -0.85 6.07
C LYS A 222 5.27 -1.84 6.84
N ILE A 223 5.51 -2.99 6.22
CA ILE A 223 6.39 -4.04 6.75
C ILE A 223 7.75 -3.83 6.12
N GLU A 224 8.71 -3.35 6.92
CA GLU A 224 10.01 -2.83 6.47
C GLU A 224 11.19 -3.40 7.24
N ASP A 225 10.96 -4.05 8.39
CA ASP A 225 12.03 -4.58 9.24
C ASP A 225 11.71 -5.97 9.83
N GLN A 226 12.71 -6.56 10.52
CA GLN A 226 12.58 -7.87 11.12
C GLN A 226 11.61 -7.91 12.30
N GLN A 227 11.46 -6.83 13.06
CA GLN A 227 10.52 -6.76 14.18
C GLN A 227 9.08 -6.79 13.67
N ALA A 228 8.79 -6.09 12.57
CA ALA A 228 7.48 -6.17 11.90
C ALA A 228 7.16 -7.60 11.43
N ILE A 229 8.14 -8.34 10.93
CA ILE A 229 7.96 -9.75 10.52
C ILE A 229 7.65 -10.63 11.74
N ALA A 230 8.33 -10.41 12.88
CA ALA A 230 8.07 -11.15 14.12
C ALA A 230 6.66 -10.90 14.65
N ASN A 231 6.17 -9.65 14.59
CA ASN A 231 4.86 -9.21 15.07
C ASN A 231 3.78 -9.17 13.98
N LEU A 232 4.00 -9.86 12.85
CA LEU A 232 3.21 -9.71 11.63
C LEU A 232 1.70 -9.88 11.84
N GLU A 233 1.26 -10.91 12.57
CA GLU A 233 -0.17 -11.21 12.70
C GLU A 233 -0.90 -10.14 13.52
N GLU A 234 -0.30 -9.62 14.60
CA GLU A 234 -0.90 -8.55 15.39
C GLU A 234 -0.96 -7.24 14.61
N ILE A 235 0.07 -6.92 13.82
CA ILE A 235 0.09 -5.74 12.95
C ILE A 235 -1.00 -5.84 11.88
N ILE A 236 -1.14 -7.00 11.21
CA ILE A 236 -2.20 -7.23 10.21
C ILE A 236 -3.59 -7.04 10.84
N ARG A 237 -3.83 -7.54 12.05
CA ARG A 237 -5.13 -7.40 12.73
C ARG A 237 -5.42 -5.95 13.09
N ALA A 238 -4.42 -5.19 13.53
CA ALA A 238 -4.54 -3.79 13.94
C ALA A 238 -4.64 -2.81 12.75
N ALA A 239 -3.98 -3.11 11.63
CA ALA A 239 -4.03 -2.31 10.41
C ALA A 239 -5.35 -2.49 9.65
N ASP A 240 -5.65 -1.56 8.75
CA ASP A 240 -6.72 -1.73 7.77
C ASP A 240 -6.20 -2.41 6.50
N GLY A 241 -4.93 -2.20 6.14
CA GLY A 241 -4.22 -2.85 5.04
C GLY A 241 -2.71 -2.92 5.31
N ILE A 242 -2.00 -3.64 4.46
CA ILE A 242 -0.55 -3.87 4.59
C ILE A 242 0.16 -3.45 3.31
N MET A 243 1.39 -2.93 3.46
CA MET A 243 2.32 -2.74 2.35
C MET A 243 3.59 -3.54 2.61
N VAL A 244 3.93 -4.42 1.68
CA VAL A 244 5.24 -5.09 1.64
C VAL A 244 6.21 -4.13 0.98
N ALA A 245 6.99 -3.41 1.77
CA ALA A 245 7.94 -2.40 1.30
C ALA A 245 9.31 -3.06 1.07
N ARG A 246 9.45 -3.73 -0.08
CA ARG A 246 10.60 -4.62 -0.37
C ARG A 246 11.93 -3.89 -0.44
N GLY A 247 11.94 -2.58 -0.67
CA GLY A 247 13.16 -1.76 -0.68
C GLY A 247 13.86 -1.79 0.67
N ASP A 248 13.16 -1.36 1.71
CA ASP A 248 13.69 -1.32 3.08
C ASP A 248 13.81 -2.73 3.68
N LEU A 249 12.77 -3.55 3.51
CA LEU A 249 12.76 -4.92 4.00
C LEU A 249 13.91 -5.78 3.44
N GLY A 250 14.26 -5.59 2.16
CA GLY A 250 15.34 -6.33 1.50
C GLY A 250 16.74 -5.94 1.97
N ILE A 251 16.87 -4.85 2.76
CA ILE A 251 18.10 -4.49 3.43
C ILE A 251 18.18 -5.17 4.82
N GLU A 252 17.02 -5.33 5.46
CA GLU A 252 16.89 -5.86 6.82
C GLU A 252 16.99 -7.39 6.90
N ILE A 253 16.76 -8.11 5.78
CA ILE A 253 16.79 -9.58 5.72
C ILE A 253 17.66 -10.05 4.54
N PRO A 254 18.20 -11.29 4.57
CA PRO A 254 18.89 -11.87 3.42
C PRO A 254 18.00 -11.82 2.17
N TYR A 255 18.57 -11.43 1.04
CA TYR A 255 17.81 -11.20 -0.20
C TYR A 255 17.07 -12.46 -0.71
N GLU A 256 17.59 -13.66 -0.43
CA GLU A 256 16.95 -14.94 -0.74
C GLU A 256 15.70 -15.21 0.10
N GLU A 257 15.58 -14.59 1.27
CA GLU A 257 14.40 -14.72 2.14
C GLU A 257 13.24 -13.79 1.71
N LEU A 258 13.55 -12.71 0.99
CA LEU A 258 12.56 -11.69 0.63
C LEU A 258 11.33 -12.25 -0.09
N PRO A 259 11.45 -13.13 -1.10
CA PRO A 259 10.28 -13.72 -1.77
C PRO A 259 9.44 -14.61 -0.84
N ILE A 260 10.09 -15.29 0.13
CA ILE A 260 9.41 -16.16 1.11
C ILE A 260 8.61 -15.30 2.08
N VAL A 261 9.23 -14.22 2.59
CA VAL A 261 8.61 -13.26 3.51
C VAL A 261 7.44 -12.54 2.83
N GLN A 262 7.61 -12.06 1.58
CA GLN A 262 6.52 -11.48 0.80
C GLN A 262 5.32 -12.42 0.72
N ARG A 263 5.54 -13.68 0.33
CA ARG A 263 4.47 -14.69 0.22
C ARG A 263 3.81 -14.94 1.57
N ARG A 264 4.57 -15.02 2.66
CA ARG A 264 4.05 -15.16 4.03
C ARG A 264 3.14 -14.00 4.40
N ILE A 265 3.55 -12.75 4.10
CA ILE A 265 2.75 -11.54 4.37
C ILE A 265 1.46 -11.57 3.55
N VAL A 266 1.54 -11.77 2.23
CA VAL A 266 0.36 -11.82 1.34
C VAL A 266 -0.61 -12.92 1.79
N LYS A 267 -0.11 -14.13 2.06
CA LYS A 267 -0.93 -15.25 2.57
C LYS A 267 -1.64 -14.91 3.88
N SER A 268 -0.93 -14.29 4.83
CA SER A 268 -1.50 -13.89 6.13
C SER A 268 -2.56 -12.81 5.97
N CYS A 269 -2.34 -11.83 5.10
CA CYS A 269 -3.32 -10.80 4.78
C CYS A 269 -4.59 -11.39 4.18
N LEU A 270 -4.45 -12.29 3.20
CA LEU A 270 -5.61 -12.95 2.56
C LEU A 270 -6.33 -13.91 3.52
N ARG A 271 -5.64 -14.53 4.47
CA ARG A 271 -6.28 -15.34 5.52
C ARG A 271 -7.11 -14.47 6.48
N ILE A 272 -6.58 -13.33 6.90
CA ILE A 272 -7.22 -12.44 7.89
C ILE A 272 -8.25 -11.49 7.25
N GLY A 273 -8.15 -11.23 5.94
CA GLY A 273 -9.07 -10.36 5.20
C GLY A 273 -8.64 -8.91 5.12
N LYS A 274 -7.34 -8.67 5.03
CA LYS A 274 -6.78 -7.32 4.87
C LYS A 274 -6.18 -7.15 3.47
N PRO A 275 -6.45 -6.03 2.79
CA PRO A 275 -5.80 -5.76 1.51
C PRO A 275 -4.29 -5.60 1.67
N VAL A 276 -3.55 -6.02 0.66
CA VAL A 276 -2.10 -5.98 0.64
C VAL A 276 -1.56 -5.37 -0.66
N ILE A 277 -0.59 -4.46 -0.51
CA ILE A 277 0.16 -3.83 -1.60
C ILE A 277 1.55 -4.47 -1.65
N VAL A 278 1.99 -4.93 -2.82
CA VAL A 278 3.39 -5.27 -3.07
C VAL A 278 4.08 -4.09 -3.73
N ALA A 279 5.14 -3.60 -3.09
CA ALA A 279 5.76 -2.32 -3.41
C ALA A 279 7.26 -2.44 -3.66
N THR A 280 7.80 -1.50 -4.42
CA THR A 280 9.22 -1.24 -4.73
C THR A 280 9.90 -2.30 -5.61
N HIS A 281 10.85 -1.85 -6.44
CA HIS A 281 11.67 -2.66 -7.35
C HIS A 281 10.84 -3.55 -8.31
N MET A 282 9.67 -3.04 -8.76
CA MET A 282 8.79 -3.82 -9.63
C MET A 282 9.19 -3.75 -11.10
N LEU A 283 9.45 -2.53 -11.61
CA LEU A 283 9.89 -2.25 -12.99
C LEU A 283 11.06 -1.25 -12.97
N GLU A 284 11.99 -1.42 -12.05
CA GLU A 284 13.09 -0.49 -11.76
C GLU A 284 13.89 -0.08 -13.01
N SER A 285 14.17 -1.06 -13.90
CA SER A 285 14.88 -0.78 -15.16
C SER A 285 14.12 0.21 -16.06
N MET A 286 12.79 0.27 -15.95
CA MET A 286 11.95 1.17 -16.73
C MET A 286 12.02 2.64 -16.28
N ILE A 287 12.70 2.96 -15.20
CA ILE A 287 13.09 4.35 -14.90
C ILE A 287 13.83 4.93 -16.11
N GLU A 288 14.75 4.17 -16.70
CA GLU A 288 15.56 4.56 -17.85
C GLU A 288 15.10 3.89 -19.17
N ALA A 289 14.84 2.58 -19.12
CA ALA A 289 14.52 1.78 -20.28
C ALA A 289 13.03 1.82 -20.66
N PRO A 290 12.68 1.73 -21.97
CA PRO A 290 11.30 1.72 -22.42
C PRO A 290 10.58 0.38 -22.24
N MET A 291 11.29 -0.67 -21.82
CA MET A 291 10.77 -2.03 -21.63
C MET A 291 11.37 -2.66 -20.38
N PRO A 292 10.60 -3.50 -19.66
CA PRO A 292 11.10 -4.19 -18.48
C PRO A 292 12.03 -5.36 -18.86
N THR A 293 12.85 -5.78 -17.90
CA THR A 293 13.56 -7.04 -17.97
C THR A 293 12.60 -8.23 -17.81
N ARG A 294 13.03 -9.44 -18.21
CA ARG A 294 12.25 -10.67 -18.02
C ARG A 294 12.10 -11.00 -16.53
N ALA A 295 13.10 -10.70 -15.71
CA ALA A 295 13.05 -10.89 -14.26
C ALA A 295 11.96 -10.03 -13.62
N GLU A 296 11.86 -8.75 -13.99
CA GLU A 296 10.81 -7.83 -13.51
C GLU A 296 9.41 -8.28 -13.93
N VAL A 297 9.25 -8.75 -15.18
CA VAL A 297 7.97 -9.33 -15.63
C VAL A 297 7.57 -10.52 -14.76
N THR A 298 8.52 -11.37 -14.39
CA THR A 298 8.28 -12.54 -13.53
C THR A 298 7.95 -12.11 -12.12
N ASP A 299 8.59 -11.09 -11.58
CA ASP A 299 8.33 -10.56 -10.24
C ASP A 299 6.92 -9.95 -10.14
N VAL A 300 6.55 -9.09 -11.09
CA VAL A 300 5.17 -8.56 -11.18
C VAL A 300 4.15 -9.69 -11.31
N ALA A 301 4.43 -10.67 -12.17
CA ALA A 301 3.57 -11.84 -12.36
C ALA A 301 3.39 -12.64 -11.07
N ASN A 302 4.45 -12.79 -10.25
CA ASN A 302 4.38 -13.48 -8.97
C ASN A 302 3.47 -12.74 -7.97
N ALA A 303 3.60 -11.42 -7.82
CA ALA A 303 2.74 -10.63 -6.94
C ALA A 303 1.24 -10.74 -7.33
N VAL A 304 0.95 -10.72 -8.64
CA VAL A 304 -0.41 -10.90 -9.17
C VAL A 304 -0.91 -12.32 -8.97
N TYR A 305 -0.06 -13.34 -9.17
CA TYR A 305 -0.39 -14.75 -8.95
C TYR A 305 -0.68 -15.04 -7.46
N GLU A 306 0.08 -14.43 -6.56
CA GLU A 306 -0.20 -14.47 -5.11
C GLU A 306 -1.51 -13.76 -4.74
N GLN A 307 -2.13 -13.06 -5.70
CA GLN A 307 -3.37 -12.32 -5.55
C GLN A 307 -3.28 -11.16 -4.54
N ALA A 308 -2.16 -10.45 -4.53
CA ALA A 308 -2.08 -9.15 -3.86
C ALA A 308 -3.18 -8.21 -4.35
N ASP A 309 -3.70 -7.34 -3.49
CA ASP A 309 -4.76 -6.39 -3.88
C ASP A 309 -4.23 -5.34 -4.85
N ALA A 310 -2.99 -4.90 -4.64
CA ALA A 310 -2.35 -3.90 -5.49
C ALA A 310 -0.86 -4.16 -5.68
N ILE A 311 -0.36 -3.64 -6.80
CA ILE A 311 1.06 -3.50 -7.12
C ILE A 311 1.40 -2.03 -7.26
N MET A 312 2.60 -1.62 -6.84
CA MET A 312 2.97 -0.22 -6.74
C MET A 312 4.23 0.12 -7.55
N LEU A 313 4.19 1.25 -8.24
CA LEU A 313 5.33 1.90 -8.88
C LEU A 313 5.83 3.06 -8.01
N SER A 314 7.13 3.19 -7.88
CA SER A 314 7.83 4.22 -7.09
C SER A 314 8.66 5.14 -8.00
N GLY A 315 9.95 4.88 -8.16
CA GLY A 315 10.87 5.63 -9.01
C GLY A 315 10.41 5.71 -10.47
N GLU A 316 9.81 4.63 -10.96
CA GLU A 316 9.32 4.48 -12.34
C GLU A 316 8.30 5.56 -12.73
N THR A 317 7.51 6.04 -11.79
CA THR A 317 6.50 7.09 -12.02
C THR A 317 6.85 8.42 -11.40
N THR A 318 7.84 8.50 -10.47
CA THR A 318 8.25 9.78 -9.87
C THR A 318 9.25 10.54 -10.72
N VAL A 319 10.28 9.86 -11.23
CA VAL A 319 11.41 10.43 -11.99
C VAL A 319 11.68 9.71 -13.30
N GLY A 320 11.00 8.58 -13.54
CA GLY A 320 11.22 7.73 -14.71
C GLY A 320 10.89 8.42 -16.03
N LYS A 321 11.58 8.02 -17.09
CA LYS A 321 11.39 8.54 -18.45
C LYS A 321 10.12 8.04 -19.14
N ASN A 322 9.54 6.93 -18.65
CA ASN A 322 8.45 6.22 -19.32
C ASN A 322 7.25 5.90 -18.39
N PRO A 323 6.71 6.85 -17.59
CA PRO A 323 5.73 6.56 -16.56
C PRO A 323 4.45 5.89 -17.09
N LEU A 324 3.89 6.36 -18.20
CA LEU A 324 2.69 5.76 -18.82
C LEU A 324 2.94 4.33 -19.29
N LYS A 325 4.10 4.06 -19.87
CA LYS A 325 4.47 2.70 -20.29
C LYS A 325 4.57 1.73 -19.12
N CYS A 326 5.04 2.19 -17.95
CA CYS A 326 5.06 1.37 -16.74
C CYS A 326 3.65 0.93 -16.34
N ILE A 327 2.67 1.84 -16.37
CA ILE A 327 1.26 1.51 -16.10
C ILE A 327 0.72 0.51 -17.12
N GLU A 328 0.98 0.71 -18.42
CA GLU A 328 0.56 -0.20 -19.50
C GLU A 328 1.16 -1.61 -19.33
N VAL A 329 2.43 -1.70 -18.93
CA VAL A 329 3.11 -2.98 -18.66
C VAL A 329 2.46 -3.68 -17.47
N PHE A 330 2.23 -2.99 -16.36
CA PHE A 330 1.51 -3.51 -15.20
C PHE A 330 0.13 -4.04 -15.59
N ASP A 331 -0.65 -3.24 -16.30
CA ASP A 331 -2.00 -3.62 -16.74
C ASP A 331 -2.00 -4.89 -17.58
N ARG A 332 -1.07 -4.99 -18.56
CA ARG A 332 -0.95 -6.17 -19.43
C ARG A 332 -0.55 -7.42 -18.68
N ILE A 333 0.45 -7.32 -17.78
CA ILE A 333 0.91 -8.47 -16.99
C ILE A 333 -0.22 -8.92 -16.07
N ALA A 334 -0.84 -8.00 -15.32
CA ALA A 334 -1.90 -8.32 -14.38
C ALA A 334 -3.09 -9.01 -15.09
N LYS A 335 -3.62 -8.43 -16.17
CA LYS A 335 -4.70 -9.03 -16.96
C LYS A 335 -4.34 -10.42 -17.50
N ARG A 336 -3.09 -10.65 -17.88
CA ARG A 336 -2.65 -11.95 -18.41
C ARG A 336 -2.58 -13.01 -17.32
N ILE A 337 -2.02 -12.66 -16.16
CA ILE A 337 -1.84 -13.59 -15.04
C ILE A 337 -3.18 -13.92 -14.38
N GLU A 338 -4.05 -12.94 -14.16
CA GLU A 338 -5.39 -13.15 -13.58
C GLU A 338 -6.23 -14.20 -14.34
N ARG A 339 -6.02 -14.33 -15.66
CA ARG A 339 -6.66 -15.36 -16.49
C ARG A 339 -6.08 -16.76 -16.29
N SER A 340 -4.89 -16.87 -15.72
CA SER A 340 -4.19 -18.15 -15.50
C SER A 340 -4.46 -18.75 -14.12
N GLY A 341 -5.23 -18.05 -13.27
CA GLY A 341 -5.53 -18.46 -11.90
C GLY A 341 -4.70 -17.68 -10.88
N GLY A 342 -4.55 -18.23 -9.67
CA GLY A 342 -3.82 -17.61 -8.56
C GLY A 342 -3.49 -18.63 -7.47
N ALA A 343 -2.81 -18.18 -6.43
CA ALA A 343 -2.37 -19.02 -5.31
C ALA A 343 -3.49 -19.46 -4.36
N HIS A 344 -4.68 -18.86 -4.48
CA HIS A 344 -5.89 -19.21 -3.71
C HIS A 344 -5.72 -19.17 -2.18
N PHE A 345 -4.88 -18.30 -1.65
CA PHE A 345 -4.65 -18.19 -0.20
C PHE A 345 -5.91 -17.82 0.58
N TYR A 346 -6.88 -17.16 -0.07
CA TYR A 346 -8.19 -16.83 0.50
C TYR A 346 -9.07 -18.05 0.83
N ASP A 347 -8.78 -19.24 0.30
CA ASP A 347 -9.52 -20.47 0.63
C ASP A 347 -9.41 -20.80 2.13
N GLN A 348 -8.33 -20.32 2.79
CA GLN A 348 -8.07 -20.45 4.22
C GLN A 348 -8.55 -19.25 5.03
N SER A 349 -9.53 -18.48 4.54
CA SER A 349 -10.01 -17.25 5.18
C SER A 349 -10.66 -17.48 6.55
N ASP A 350 -10.25 -16.68 7.53
CA ASP A 350 -10.79 -16.66 8.89
C ASP A 350 -12.11 -15.85 8.94
N LEU A 351 -13.23 -16.47 8.58
CA LEU A 351 -14.54 -15.81 8.60
C LEU A 351 -15.13 -15.77 10.01
N ILE A 352 -14.97 -14.64 10.68
CA ILE A 352 -15.35 -14.49 12.09
C ILE A 352 -16.81 -14.05 12.23
N THR A 353 -17.24 -13.05 11.44
CA THR A 353 -18.56 -12.44 11.61
C THR A 353 -19.66 -13.10 10.75
N PRO A 354 -20.94 -13.02 11.17
CA PRO A 354 -22.06 -13.47 10.34
C PRO A 354 -22.09 -12.82 8.95
N ARG A 355 -21.76 -11.54 8.85
CA ARG A 355 -21.70 -10.80 7.57
C ARG A 355 -20.64 -11.37 6.63
N GLN A 356 -19.46 -11.71 7.13
CA GLN A 356 -18.41 -12.35 6.31
C GLN A 356 -18.87 -13.71 5.77
N LYS A 357 -19.60 -14.50 6.56
CA LYS A 357 -20.17 -15.78 6.15
C LYS A 357 -21.26 -15.60 5.09
N LEU A 358 -22.12 -14.60 5.26
CA LEU A 358 -23.14 -14.24 4.27
C LEU A 358 -22.48 -13.84 2.93
N VAL A 359 -21.45 -13.01 2.97
CA VAL A 359 -20.70 -12.61 1.75
C VAL A 359 -20.04 -13.81 1.09
N LYS A 360 -19.50 -14.77 1.86
CA LYS A 360 -18.97 -16.02 1.28
C LYS A 360 -20.05 -16.79 0.51
N SER A 361 -21.24 -16.91 1.06
CA SER A 361 -22.36 -17.57 0.38
C SER A 361 -22.72 -16.85 -0.92
N ALA A 362 -22.70 -15.51 -0.93
CA ALA A 362 -22.94 -14.72 -2.13
C ALA A 362 -21.87 -14.93 -3.20
N VAL A 363 -20.58 -14.97 -2.80
CA VAL A 363 -19.46 -15.23 -3.74
C VAL A 363 -19.54 -16.65 -4.32
N VAL A 364 -19.86 -17.65 -3.49
CA VAL A 364 -20.07 -19.02 -3.98
C VAL A 364 -21.22 -19.05 -4.98
N MET A 365 -22.38 -18.48 -4.64
CA MET A 365 -23.52 -18.37 -5.54
C MET A 365 -23.14 -17.70 -6.86
N ALA A 366 -22.45 -16.57 -6.81
CA ALA A 366 -22.03 -15.83 -8.01
C ALA A 366 -21.07 -16.64 -8.89
N ASN A 367 -20.16 -17.39 -8.30
CA ASN A 367 -19.24 -18.27 -9.03
C ASN A 367 -19.97 -19.44 -9.72
N GLU A 368 -20.88 -20.13 -9.01
CA GLU A 368 -21.67 -21.23 -9.55
C GLU A 368 -22.58 -20.77 -10.71
N LEU A 369 -23.23 -19.62 -10.54
CA LEU A 369 -24.08 -19.02 -11.55
C LEU A 369 -23.30 -18.34 -12.70
N ARG A 370 -21.98 -18.17 -12.56
CA ARG A 370 -21.16 -17.32 -13.44
C ARG A 370 -21.76 -15.93 -13.63
N ALA A 371 -22.26 -15.37 -12.52
CA ALA A 371 -22.90 -14.06 -12.53
C ALA A 371 -21.97 -12.99 -13.11
N ALA A 372 -22.53 -12.06 -13.90
CA ALA A 372 -21.79 -10.99 -14.53
C ALA A 372 -21.18 -10.02 -13.50
N ALA A 373 -21.88 -9.80 -12.39
CA ALA A 373 -21.42 -8.95 -11.30
C ALA A 373 -21.98 -9.40 -9.95
N ILE A 374 -21.26 -9.00 -8.89
CA ILE A 374 -21.77 -8.94 -7.52
C ILE A 374 -21.96 -7.47 -7.19
N LEU A 375 -23.19 -7.03 -7.00
CA LEU A 375 -23.54 -5.68 -6.57
C LEU A 375 -23.55 -5.62 -5.06
N VAL A 376 -22.79 -4.71 -4.49
CA VAL A 376 -22.63 -4.60 -3.04
C VAL A 376 -23.07 -3.24 -2.58
N ILE A 377 -24.19 -3.15 -1.88
CA ILE A 377 -24.68 -1.91 -1.26
C ILE A 377 -23.93 -1.71 0.05
N THR A 378 -23.20 -0.61 0.17
CA THR A 378 -22.32 -0.40 1.32
C THR A 378 -22.18 1.09 1.69
N ARG A 379 -22.35 1.42 2.98
CA ARG A 379 -22.17 2.78 3.48
C ARG A 379 -20.70 3.13 3.76
N SER A 380 -19.95 2.17 4.28
CA SER A 380 -18.55 2.33 4.73
C SER A 380 -17.52 1.65 3.83
N GLY A 381 -17.96 0.89 2.81
CA GLY A 381 -17.10 0.07 1.97
C GLY A 381 -16.81 -1.33 2.54
N ASN A 382 -17.14 -1.64 3.79
CA ASN A 382 -16.75 -2.90 4.43
C ASN A 382 -17.29 -4.14 3.71
N MET A 383 -18.55 -4.13 3.28
CA MET A 383 -19.13 -5.27 2.55
C MET A 383 -18.42 -5.49 1.21
N ALA A 384 -18.03 -4.42 0.52
CA ALA A 384 -17.26 -4.51 -0.72
C ALA A 384 -15.85 -5.08 -0.47
N ARG A 385 -15.19 -4.68 0.64
CA ARG A 385 -13.91 -5.26 1.06
C ARG A 385 -14.03 -6.74 1.37
N TYR A 386 -15.07 -7.17 2.07
CA TYR A 386 -15.32 -8.60 2.34
C TYR A 386 -15.55 -9.39 1.04
N THR A 387 -16.29 -8.82 0.08
CA THR A 387 -16.51 -9.45 -1.21
C THR A 387 -15.22 -9.55 -2.02
N SER A 388 -14.43 -8.47 -2.05
CA SER A 388 -13.10 -8.42 -2.66
C SER A 388 -12.15 -9.46 -2.07
N TRP A 389 -12.11 -9.56 -0.74
CA TRP A 389 -11.27 -10.51 0.00
C TRP A 389 -11.48 -11.97 -0.45
N LEU A 390 -12.71 -12.34 -0.76
CA LEU A 390 -13.06 -13.70 -1.18
C LEU A 390 -12.82 -13.97 -2.68
N ARG A 391 -12.19 -13.03 -3.40
CA ARG A 391 -11.67 -13.17 -4.77
C ARG A 391 -12.69 -13.82 -5.75
N PRO A 392 -13.87 -13.22 -6.02
CA PRO A 392 -14.83 -13.77 -6.98
C PRO A 392 -14.17 -14.11 -8.31
N LYS A 393 -14.37 -15.36 -8.77
CA LYS A 393 -13.64 -15.88 -9.92
C LYS A 393 -14.09 -15.23 -11.24
N TYR A 394 -15.40 -15.15 -11.45
CA TYR A 394 -15.99 -14.70 -12.72
C TYR A 394 -16.58 -13.30 -12.65
N SER A 395 -17.20 -12.98 -11.52
CA SER A 395 -17.98 -11.75 -11.35
C SER A 395 -17.11 -10.54 -11.07
N ARG A 396 -17.51 -9.39 -11.60
CA ARG A 396 -17.01 -8.08 -11.18
C ARG A 396 -17.65 -7.72 -9.84
N VAL A 397 -16.91 -7.06 -8.96
CA VAL A 397 -17.49 -6.51 -7.73
C VAL A 397 -17.80 -5.04 -7.95
N ILE A 398 -19.08 -4.70 -7.93
CA ILE A 398 -19.56 -3.32 -8.08
C ILE A 398 -20.01 -2.84 -6.70
N ALA A 399 -19.28 -1.87 -6.14
CA ALA A 399 -19.62 -1.28 -4.84
C ALA A 399 -20.53 -0.07 -5.05
N LEU A 400 -21.76 -0.17 -4.60
CA LEU A 400 -22.74 0.92 -4.58
C LEU A 400 -22.60 1.65 -3.23
N CYS A 401 -21.97 2.81 -3.24
CA CYS A 401 -21.65 3.60 -2.07
C CYS A 401 -22.60 4.79 -1.93
N SER A 402 -22.94 5.17 -0.71
CA SER A 402 -23.79 6.35 -0.48
C SER A 402 -23.01 7.67 -0.52
N ARG A 403 -21.68 7.63 -0.50
CA ARG A 403 -20.81 8.83 -0.43
C ARG A 403 -19.48 8.57 -1.13
N ALA A 404 -18.89 9.65 -1.65
CA ALA A 404 -17.61 9.62 -2.37
C ALA A 404 -16.43 9.08 -1.52
N GLU A 405 -16.41 9.41 -0.22
CA GLU A 405 -15.36 8.94 0.69
C GLU A 405 -15.35 7.40 0.82
N ALA A 406 -16.54 6.79 0.87
CA ALA A 406 -16.65 5.33 0.90
C ALA A 406 -16.19 4.71 -0.45
N ALA A 407 -16.51 5.36 -1.56
CA ALA A 407 -16.11 4.94 -2.90
C ALA A 407 -14.57 5.04 -3.08
N ASN A 408 -13.98 6.16 -2.68
CA ASN A 408 -12.52 6.33 -2.70
C ASN A 408 -11.81 5.32 -1.77
N GLY A 409 -12.38 5.08 -0.60
CA GLY A 409 -11.82 4.15 0.39
C GLY A 409 -11.80 2.66 -0.04
N VAL A 410 -12.49 2.28 -1.12
CA VAL A 410 -12.45 0.91 -1.68
C VAL A 410 -11.65 0.79 -2.98
N THR A 411 -11.03 1.88 -3.45
CA THR A 411 -10.25 1.89 -4.70
C THR A 411 -9.04 0.96 -4.65
N LEU A 412 -8.51 0.66 -3.46
CA LEU A 412 -7.43 -0.30 -3.25
C LEU A 412 -7.92 -1.76 -3.27
N SER A 413 -9.22 -2.02 -3.14
CA SER A 413 -9.76 -3.38 -3.01
C SER A 413 -9.76 -4.10 -4.36
N TRP A 414 -9.21 -5.32 -4.39
CA TRP A 414 -9.08 -6.15 -5.59
C TRP A 414 -10.43 -6.37 -6.30
N GLY A 415 -10.48 -6.11 -7.59
CA GLY A 415 -11.65 -6.33 -8.44
C GLY A 415 -12.85 -5.42 -8.17
N VAL A 416 -12.78 -4.48 -7.23
CA VAL A 416 -13.89 -3.57 -6.90
C VAL A 416 -13.93 -2.38 -7.84
N THR A 417 -15.11 -2.07 -8.37
CA THR A 417 -15.42 -0.83 -9.09
C THR A 417 -16.49 -0.09 -8.30
N PRO A 418 -16.17 1.07 -7.70
CA PRO A 418 -17.14 1.83 -6.92
C PRO A 418 -18.02 2.74 -7.79
N PHE A 419 -19.26 2.92 -7.35
CA PHE A 419 -20.22 3.91 -7.82
C PHE A 419 -20.85 4.62 -6.62
N VAL A 420 -21.21 5.88 -6.76
CA VAL A 420 -21.97 6.61 -5.76
C VAL A 420 -23.41 6.70 -6.21
N VAL A 421 -24.32 6.23 -5.36
CA VAL A 421 -25.76 6.20 -5.62
C VAL A 421 -26.53 6.69 -4.40
N PRO A 422 -27.67 7.39 -4.58
CA PRO A 422 -28.53 7.73 -3.44
C PRO A 422 -29.14 6.46 -2.83
N PHE A 423 -29.20 6.39 -1.50
CA PHE A 423 -29.83 5.29 -0.81
C PHE A 423 -31.24 5.69 -0.37
N ASP A 424 -32.24 4.95 -0.83
CA ASP A 424 -33.58 5.00 -0.28
C ASP A 424 -33.59 4.21 1.04
N LEU A 425 -33.71 4.94 2.16
CA LEU A 425 -33.70 4.36 3.50
C LEU A 425 -35.07 3.79 3.91
N ILE A 426 -36.14 4.21 3.20
CA ILE A 426 -37.53 3.75 3.46
C ILE A 426 -37.77 2.46 2.68
N ASN A 427 -37.38 2.45 1.40
CA ASN A 427 -37.52 1.26 0.55
C ASN A 427 -36.17 0.92 -0.10
N PRO A 428 -35.35 0.05 0.51
CA PRO A 428 -34.07 -0.38 -0.04
C PRO A 428 -34.14 -1.00 -1.44
N GLU A 429 -35.31 -1.55 -1.85
CA GLU A 429 -35.53 -2.10 -3.17
C GLU A 429 -35.41 -1.04 -4.27
N ASN A 430 -35.88 0.19 -4.04
CA ASN A 430 -35.72 1.30 -4.97
C ASN A 430 -34.25 1.57 -5.27
N THR A 431 -33.39 1.51 -4.24
CA THR A 431 -31.93 1.67 -4.43
C THR A 431 -31.37 0.61 -5.38
N ILE A 432 -31.82 -0.65 -5.25
CA ILE A 432 -31.39 -1.75 -6.12
C ILE A 432 -31.85 -1.49 -7.56
N GLU A 433 -33.14 -1.25 -7.76
CA GLU A 433 -33.73 -1.06 -9.10
C GLU A 433 -33.13 0.14 -9.84
N GLU A 434 -32.99 1.28 -9.18
CA GLU A 434 -32.39 2.47 -9.78
C GLU A 434 -30.90 2.27 -10.09
N SER A 435 -30.17 1.57 -9.22
CA SER A 435 -28.77 1.24 -9.47
C SER A 435 -28.62 0.29 -10.67
N LEU A 436 -29.48 -0.69 -10.82
CA LEU A 436 -29.47 -1.60 -11.97
C LEU A 436 -29.71 -0.86 -13.28
N LYS A 437 -30.70 0.05 -13.31
CA LYS A 437 -30.96 0.91 -14.48
C LYS A 437 -29.73 1.76 -14.84
N MET A 438 -29.17 2.47 -13.87
CA MET A 438 -27.98 3.29 -14.05
C MET A 438 -26.80 2.47 -14.61
N LEU A 439 -26.52 1.28 -14.04
CA LEU A 439 -25.42 0.44 -14.48
C LEU A 439 -25.58 -0.11 -15.90
N VAL A 440 -26.81 -0.30 -16.36
CA VAL A 440 -27.11 -0.66 -17.75
C VAL A 440 -26.88 0.55 -18.67
N GLU A 441 -27.36 1.72 -18.30
CA GLU A 441 -27.19 2.96 -19.06
C GLU A 441 -25.72 3.34 -19.23
N GLU A 442 -24.91 3.15 -18.18
CA GLU A 442 -23.46 3.35 -18.23
C GLU A 442 -22.68 2.20 -18.90
N GLY A 443 -23.36 1.15 -19.34
CA GLY A 443 -22.72 -0.02 -19.98
C GLY A 443 -21.87 -0.87 -19.02
N ALA A 444 -22.02 -0.68 -17.72
CA ALA A 444 -21.30 -1.48 -16.70
C ALA A 444 -21.82 -2.92 -16.63
N ILE A 445 -23.11 -3.12 -16.87
CA ILE A 445 -23.78 -4.43 -17.01
C ILE A 445 -24.68 -4.39 -18.24
N HIS A 446 -24.89 -5.54 -18.89
CA HIS A 446 -25.80 -5.64 -20.03
C HIS A 446 -27.19 -6.12 -19.60
N LYS A 447 -28.22 -5.72 -20.33
CA LYS A 447 -29.59 -6.20 -20.10
C LYS A 447 -29.66 -7.73 -20.27
N GLY A 448 -30.38 -8.38 -19.38
CA GLY A 448 -30.46 -9.85 -19.32
C GLY A 448 -29.30 -10.52 -18.57
N ALA A 449 -28.34 -9.73 -18.05
CA ALA A 449 -27.25 -10.29 -17.24
C ALA A 449 -27.77 -10.77 -15.88
N MET A 450 -27.25 -11.90 -15.43
CA MET A 450 -27.47 -12.38 -14.08
C MET A 450 -26.48 -11.68 -13.13
N VAL A 451 -26.98 -11.15 -12.02
CA VAL A 451 -26.19 -10.53 -10.96
C VAL A 451 -26.58 -11.07 -9.60
N VAL A 452 -25.61 -11.06 -8.66
CA VAL A 452 -25.87 -11.33 -7.25
C VAL A 452 -25.80 -9.99 -6.50
N VAL A 453 -26.83 -9.69 -5.71
CA VAL A 453 -26.92 -8.45 -4.94
C VAL A 453 -26.70 -8.78 -3.47
N ILE A 454 -25.78 -8.06 -2.82
CA ILE A 454 -25.54 -8.09 -1.37
C ILE A 454 -25.97 -6.74 -0.82
N GLY A 455 -27.00 -6.73 0.01
CA GLY A 455 -27.52 -5.49 0.57
C GLY A 455 -28.52 -5.74 1.69
N ALA A 456 -29.18 -4.68 2.12
CA ALA A 456 -30.27 -4.76 3.07
C ALA A 456 -31.60 -4.84 2.32
N ILE A 457 -32.54 -5.61 2.86
CA ILE A 457 -33.93 -5.63 2.43
C ILE A 457 -34.84 -5.26 3.57
N LEU A 458 -36.02 -4.73 3.26
CA LEU A 458 -37.07 -4.46 4.24
C LEU A 458 -37.88 -5.76 4.42
N VAL A 459 -38.07 -6.18 5.67
CA VAL A 459 -38.89 -7.33 6.03
C VAL A 459 -39.99 -6.87 6.97
N GLY A 460 -41.26 -7.00 6.56
CA GLY A 460 -42.38 -6.42 7.29
C GLY A 460 -42.33 -4.88 7.28
N ASP A 461 -42.96 -4.27 8.27
CA ASP A 461 -43.14 -2.81 8.28
C ASP A 461 -41.89 -2.03 8.73
N ASP A 462 -40.93 -2.66 9.48
CA ASP A 462 -39.83 -1.90 10.10
C ASP A 462 -38.47 -2.66 10.20
N GLN A 463 -38.36 -3.91 9.77
CA GLN A 463 -37.13 -4.68 9.96
C GLN A 463 -36.25 -4.70 8.71
N ILE A 464 -35.05 -4.11 8.84
CA ILE A 464 -34.01 -4.18 7.80
C ILE A 464 -33.05 -5.34 8.10
N VAL A 465 -32.90 -6.26 7.15
CA VAL A 465 -32.02 -7.43 7.28
C VAL A 465 -30.98 -7.48 6.15
N ASP A 466 -29.79 -7.97 6.48
CA ASP A 466 -28.77 -8.24 5.47
C ASP A 466 -29.24 -9.42 4.60
N ALA A 467 -29.20 -9.28 3.28
CA ALA A 467 -29.68 -10.28 2.34
C ALA A 467 -28.74 -10.51 1.17
N VAL A 468 -28.84 -11.69 0.57
CA VAL A 468 -28.24 -12.04 -0.72
C VAL A 468 -29.38 -12.39 -1.68
N GLN A 469 -29.36 -11.77 -2.84
CA GLN A 469 -30.40 -11.95 -3.86
C GLN A 469 -29.76 -12.23 -5.22
N MET A 470 -30.43 -13.04 -6.03
CA MET A 470 -30.13 -13.22 -7.44
C MET A 470 -31.12 -12.37 -8.25
N ARG A 471 -30.60 -11.62 -9.22
CA ARG A 471 -31.41 -10.79 -10.13
C ARG A 471 -30.98 -11.02 -11.58
N VAL A 472 -31.96 -10.88 -12.48
CA VAL A 472 -31.74 -10.76 -13.93
C VAL A 472 -32.04 -9.32 -14.30
N VAL A 473 -31.08 -8.64 -14.91
CA VAL A 473 -31.13 -7.19 -15.21
C VAL A 473 -31.99 -6.89 -16.44
#